data_3ba4560028f9e59f6749f2ba6d9bd92a
#
_entry.id   3ba4560028f9e59f6749f2ba6d9bd92a
#
_cell.length_a   1.000
_cell.length_b   1.000
_cell.length_c   1.000
_cell.angle_alpha   90.00
_cell.angle_beta   90.00
_cell.angle_gamma   90.00
#
_symmetry.space_group_name_H-M   'P 1'
#
loop_
_entity.id
_entity.type
_entity.pdbx_description
1 polymer ?
#
loop_
_entity_poly.entity_id
_entity_poly.type
_entity_poly.pdbx_seq_one_letter_code
_entity_poly.pdbx_strand_id
1 'polypeptide(L)'
;LKWDKVDGDREWSKSLPSTYAKWKEVSRLNKLVRQYGRVHQGAPNAAAILQINQYMRECMGIFRKRLKTTLISRMDLKGSVYLSKITNLAARVTNFFNGDFRWQVLPTPFTVYADGIDVVFFEEFGAGELALDLKDKVERNNLLKDEKYRRDFRKFYGEKLSPRVWQRDFGDAMILACPDESLVGKNFEEVAKARNIHVVDLFLDLVVEFGTDLRWYTTVSNHRKEVLKGMVKDKKSLITFSDAGAHIRNMAFYNLPLRMLKLVKETVDEGKPLMSMEKAVWRMTGDQADWFGVDAGRIQQGDRADVVIL
;
A
#
# COMPACT_ATOMS: atom_id res chain seq x y z
N LEU A 1 18.20 9.10 5.96
CA LEU A 1 16.89 8.88 5.39
C LEU A 1 16.72 7.37 5.23
N LYS A 2 15.88 6.79 6.06
CA LYS A 2 15.39 5.42 5.91
C LYS A 2 14.45 5.45 4.72
N TRP A 3 14.85 4.97 3.57
CA TRP A 3 14.04 5.12 2.39
C TRP A 3 13.38 3.83 1.94
N ASP A 4 13.67 2.72 2.50
CA ASP A 4 12.85 1.52 2.40
C ASP A 4 12.90 0.78 3.72
N LYS A 5 12.01 1.09 4.61
CA LYS A 5 11.48 0.03 5.43
C LYS A 5 10.62 -0.79 4.46
N VAL A 6 11.24 -1.77 3.83
CA VAL A 6 10.49 -2.75 3.07
C VAL A 6 9.71 -3.54 4.09
N ASP A 7 8.43 -3.36 4.04
CA ASP A 7 7.47 -4.18 4.70
C ASP A 7 7.82 -5.64 4.46
N GLY A 8 7.95 -6.41 5.49
CA GLY A 8 7.53 -7.75 5.33
C GLY A 8 8.45 -8.86 5.69
N ASP A 9 9.74 -8.74 5.76
CA ASP A 9 10.54 -9.87 6.24
C ASP A 9 11.22 -9.56 7.57
N ARG A 10 10.42 -9.17 8.55
CA ARG A 10 10.88 -9.05 9.92
C ARG A 10 11.25 -10.39 10.54
N GLU A 11 10.82 -11.50 9.94
CA GLU A 11 11.20 -12.83 10.41
C GLU A 11 12.71 -13.09 10.25
N TRP A 12 13.37 -12.46 9.27
CA TRP A 12 14.76 -12.75 8.92
C TRP A 12 15.73 -11.61 9.22
N SER A 13 15.29 -10.36 9.16
CA SER A 13 16.14 -9.23 9.56
C SER A 13 15.32 -8.05 10.02
N LYS A 14 15.84 -7.29 10.98
CA LYS A 14 15.23 -6.05 11.47
C LYS A 14 15.13 -4.98 10.38
N SER A 15 15.93 -5.06 9.34
CA SER A 15 15.96 -4.09 8.23
C SER A 15 16.73 -4.65 7.06
N LEU A 16 16.18 -4.49 5.86
CA LEU A 16 16.91 -4.79 4.63
C LEU A 16 18.04 -3.78 4.39
N PRO A 17 19.09 -4.13 3.65
CA PRO A 17 20.18 -3.21 3.29
C PRO A 17 19.68 -1.90 2.68
N SER A 18 18.62 -1.93 1.87
CA SER A 18 17.98 -0.74 1.29
C SER A 18 17.48 0.27 2.31
N THR A 19 17.12 -0.16 3.52
CA THR A 19 16.72 0.73 4.63
C THR A 19 17.84 1.68 5.07
N TYR A 20 19.09 1.26 4.91
CA TYR A 20 20.29 2.02 5.26
C TYR A 20 20.90 2.75 4.07
N ALA A 21 20.47 2.44 2.85
CA ALA A 21 20.99 3.06 1.64
C ALA A 21 20.77 4.58 1.67
N LYS A 22 21.84 5.32 1.39
CA LYS A 22 21.75 6.77 1.24
C LYS A 22 21.24 7.12 -0.16
N TRP A 23 20.59 8.27 -0.29
CA TRP A 23 20.09 8.74 -1.59
C TRP A 23 21.17 8.72 -2.69
N LYS A 24 22.44 8.92 -2.32
CA LYS A 24 23.59 8.83 -3.26
C LYS A 24 23.70 7.47 -3.94
N GLU A 25 23.37 6.38 -3.24
CA GLU A 25 23.36 5.02 -3.79
C GLU A 25 22.22 4.85 -4.78
N VAL A 26 21.02 5.30 -4.41
CA VAL A 26 19.84 5.29 -5.30
C VAL A 26 20.12 6.06 -6.58
N SER A 27 20.69 7.27 -6.45
CA SER A 27 21.07 8.08 -7.60
C SER A 27 22.11 7.39 -8.50
N ARG A 28 23.05 6.65 -7.92
CA ARG A 28 24.03 5.84 -8.68
C ARG A 28 23.35 4.70 -9.42
N LEU A 29 22.45 3.97 -8.77
CA LEU A 29 21.65 2.93 -9.43
C LEU A 29 20.78 3.51 -10.55
N ASN A 30 20.17 4.69 -10.33
CA ASN A 30 19.39 5.37 -11.36
C ASN A 30 20.20 5.76 -12.60
N LYS A 31 21.50 6.06 -12.45
CA LYS A 31 22.40 6.26 -13.61
C LYS A 31 22.54 5.00 -14.44
N LEU A 32 22.72 3.85 -13.80
CA LEU A 32 22.79 2.57 -14.49
C LEU A 32 21.46 2.22 -15.17
N VAL A 33 20.35 2.32 -14.45
CA VAL A 33 18.99 2.07 -14.99
C VAL A 33 18.76 2.93 -16.24
N ARG A 34 19.13 4.21 -16.19
CA ARG A 34 19.02 5.15 -17.32
C ARG A 34 19.92 4.76 -18.48
N GLN A 35 21.17 4.35 -18.20
CA GLN A 35 22.13 3.92 -19.21
C GLN A 35 21.59 2.73 -20.03
N TYR A 36 20.97 1.77 -19.36
CA TYR A 36 20.43 0.55 -19.98
C TYR A 36 18.96 0.69 -20.42
N GLY A 37 18.36 1.86 -20.31
CA GLY A 37 16.97 2.09 -20.70
C GLY A 37 15.94 1.26 -19.93
N ARG A 38 16.26 0.90 -18.68
CA ARG A 38 15.39 0.09 -17.82
C ARG A 38 14.49 0.96 -16.94
N VAL A 39 13.68 0.33 -16.13
CA VAL A 39 12.71 0.97 -15.25
C VAL A 39 13.21 0.93 -13.81
N HIS A 40 13.13 2.07 -13.12
CA HIS A 40 13.26 2.12 -11.67
C HIS A 40 11.90 1.88 -11.03
N GLN A 41 11.82 0.89 -10.15
CA GLN A 41 10.64 0.66 -9.31
C GLN A 41 11.01 0.92 -7.86
N GLY A 42 10.21 1.71 -7.16
CA GLY A 42 10.41 2.02 -5.74
C GLY A 42 9.13 1.87 -4.93
N ALA A 43 9.31 1.56 -3.64
CA ALA A 43 8.23 1.49 -2.65
C ALA A 43 8.56 2.45 -1.47
N PRO A 44 8.39 3.78 -1.65
CA PRO A 44 8.68 4.72 -0.58
C PRO A 44 7.67 4.56 0.54
N ASN A 45 8.17 4.51 1.78
CA ASN A 45 7.34 4.50 2.98
C ASN A 45 6.47 5.77 3.04
N ALA A 46 5.27 5.68 3.62
CA ALA A 46 4.36 6.81 3.81
C ALA A 46 4.99 7.99 4.58
N ALA A 47 5.89 7.70 5.53
CA ALA A 47 6.69 8.71 6.23
C ALA A 47 7.71 9.44 5.33
N ALA A 48 7.93 8.95 4.10
CA ALA A 48 8.97 9.39 3.19
C ALA A 48 8.45 10.26 2.05
N ILE A 49 7.42 11.05 2.26
CA ILE A 49 6.85 11.97 1.25
C ILE A 49 7.94 12.85 0.59
N LEU A 50 8.96 13.25 1.34
CA LEU A 50 10.10 14.01 0.80
C LEU A 50 10.93 13.18 -0.19
N GLN A 51 10.95 11.86 -0.06
CA GLN A 51 11.64 10.95 -0.98
C GLN A 51 10.92 10.86 -2.32
N ILE A 52 9.60 10.95 -2.35
CA ILE A 52 8.82 11.00 -3.60
C ILE A 52 9.33 12.13 -4.50
N ASN A 53 9.61 13.30 -3.91
CA ASN A 53 10.17 14.43 -4.65
C ASN A 53 11.56 14.13 -5.24
N GLN A 54 12.39 13.36 -4.52
CA GLN A 54 13.72 12.98 -5.03
C GLN A 54 13.59 12.01 -6.21
N TYR A 55 12.70 11.02 -6.13
CA TYR A 55 12.39 10.12 -7.26
C TYR A 55 11.89 10.91 -8.47
N MET A 56 11.02 11.88 -8.26
CA MET A 56 10.48 12.71 -9.34
C MET A 56 11.57 13.58 -10.00
N ARG A 57 12.46 14.18 -9.23
CA ARG A 57 13.62 14.94 -9.76
C ARG A 57 14.56 14.04 -10.56
N GLU A 58 14.84 12.84 -10.07
CA GLU A 58 15.67 11.88 -10.81
C GLU A 58 14.99 11.40 -12.11
N CYS A 59 13.67 11.34 -12.14
CA CYS A 59 12.90 10.95 -13.31
C CYS A 59 12.96 11.98 -14.44
N MET A 60 13.06 13.29 -14.12
CA MET A 60 13.08 14.37 -15.11
C MET A 60 14.26 14.26 -16.08
N GLY A 61 14.01 14.56 -17.36
CA GLY A 61 14.98 14.46 -18.44
C GLY A 61 15.37 15.78 -19.07
N ILE A 62 15.45 16.89 -18.31
CA ILE A 62 15.65 18.25 -18.86
C ILE A 62 16.98 18.38 -19.61
N PHE A 63 18.08 17.85 -19.07
CA PHE A 63 19.42 17.88 -19.68
C PHE A 63 20.06 16.50 -19.79
N ARG A 64 19.27 15.43 -19.75
CA ARG A 64 19.72 14.04 -19.74
C ARG A 64 18.65 13.10 -20.29
N LYS A 65 19.02 11.85 -20.58
CA LYS A 65 18.00 10.83 -20.90
C LYS A 65 17.02 10.74 -19.74
N ARG A 66 15.71 10.71 -20.04
CA ARG A 66 14.68 10.46 -19.04
C ARG A 66 14.85 9.07 -18.40
N LEU A 67 14.45 8.97 -17.15
CA LEU A 67 14.42 7.71 -16.40
C LEU A 67 12.96 7.27 -16.30
N LYS A 68 12.67 6.06 -16.79
CA LYS A 68 11.38 5.44 -16.49
C LYS A 68 11.32 5.10 -15.02
N THR A 69 10.33 5.62 -14.31
CA THR A 69 10.18 5.42 -12.87
C THR A 69 8.74 5.10 -12.53
N THR A 70 8.56 4.09 -11.70
CA THR A 70 7.26 3.77 -11.09
C THR A 70 7.40 3.66 -9.58
N LEU A 71 6.38 4.12 -8.87
CA LEU A 71 6.32 4.01 -7.40
C LEU A 71 5.03 3.28 -6.98
N ILE A 72 5.13 2.48 -5.96
CA ILE A 72 4.03 1.91 -5.17
C ILE A 72 3.60 2.98 -4.17
N SER A 73 2.35 3.33 -4.02
CA SER A 73 1.28 3.27 -4.99
C SER A 73 0.48 4.57 -4.86
N ARG A 74 -0.22 4.93 -5.91
CA ARG A 74 -1.22 6.01 -5.80
C ARG A 74 -2.44 5.45 -5.11
N MET A 75 -2.72 5.95 -3.90
CA MET A 75 -3.82 5.53 -3.07
C MET A 75 -4.72 6.71 -2.70
N ASP A 76 -6.01 6.47 -2.64
CA ASP A 76 -6.99 7.38 -2.09
C ASP A 76 -7.18 7.10 -0.59
N LEU A 77 -6.22 7.58 0.22
CA LEU A 77 -6.16 7.31 1.65
C LEU A 77 -7.39 7.88 2.40
N LYS A 78 -7.96 7.11 3.32
CA LYS A 78 -9.03 7.59 4.20
C LYS A 78 -8.55 8.74 5.09
N GLY A 79 -7.35 8.63 5.63
CA GLY A 79 -6.76 9.63 6.53
C GLY A 79 -6.21 10.87 5.83
N SER A 80 -6.07 10.91 4.49
CA SER A 80 -5.48 12.05 3.78
C SER A 80 -5.96 12.17 2.33
N VAL A 81 -7.12 12.80 2.15
CA VAL A 81 -7.77 13.00 0.85
C VAL A 81 -6.92 13.83 -0.13
N TYR A 82 -6.10 14.74 0.37
CA TYR A 82 -5.32 15.66 -0.47
C TYR A 82 -4.04 15.04 -1.01
N LEU A 83 -3.49 14.04 -0.31
CA LEU A 83 -2.20 13.44 -0.66
C LEU A 83 -2.21 12.85 -2.08
N SER A 84 -3.24 12.12 -2.45
CA SER A 84 -3.40 11.55 -3.79
C SER A 84 -3.47 12.62 -4.89
N LYS A 85 -4.07 13.78 -4.61
CA LYS A 85 -4.14 14.90 -5.57
C LYS A 85 -2.78 15.57 -5.72
N ILE A 86 -2.08 15.84 -4.63
CA ILE A 86 -0.76 16.49 -4.62
C ILE A 86 0.27 15.60 -5.33
N THR A 87 0.32 14.33 -5.00
CA THR A 87 1.26 13.39 -5.61
C THR A 87 0.99 13.19 -7.10
N ASN A 88 -0.28 13.21 -7.52
CA ASN A 88 -0.63 13.16 -8.93
C ASN A 88 -0.22 14.44 -9.69
N LEU A 89 -0.40 15.61 -9.10
CA LEU A 89 0.06 16.88 -9.68
C LEU A 89 1.58 16.86 -9.85
N ALA A 90 2.30 16.42 -8.82
CA ALA A 90 3.76 16.30 -8.89
C ALA A 90 4.22 15.34 -10.00
N ALA A 91 3.52 14.22 -10.21
CA ALA A 91 3.80 13.31 -11.31
C ALA A 91 3.53 13.94 -12.69
N ARG A 92 2.47 14.73 -12.83
CA ARG A 92 2.19 15.50 -14.06
C ARG A 92 3.28 16.52 -14.37
N VAL A 93 3.72 17.28 -13.37
CA VAL A 93 4.83 18.22 -13.49
C VAL A 93 6.11 17.50 -13.90
N THR A 94 6.42 16.37 -13.26
CA THR A 94 7.59 15.55 -13.62
C THR A 94 7.55 15.11 -15.09
N ASN A 95 6.40 14.66 -15.56
CA ASN A 95 6.23 14.24 -16.95
C ASN A 95 6.25 15.42 -17.93
N PHE A 96 5.78 16.59 -17.53
CA PHE A 96 5.90 17.82 -18.32
C PHE A 96 7.38 18.20 -18.56
N PHE A 97 8.23 18.00 -17.57
CA PHE A 97 9.68 18.20 -17.69
C PHE A 97 10.41 16.97 -18.26
N ASN A 98 9.83 16.34 -19.27
CA ASN A 98 10.39 15.19 -19.98
C ASN A 98 10.70 13.98 -19.08
N GLY A 99 9.94 13.79 -18.02
CA GLY A 99 9.97 12.56 -17.23
C GLY A 99 9.16 11.44 -17.87
N ASP A 100 9.35 10.23 -17.39
CA ASP A 100 8.50 9.07 -17.70
C ASP A 100 8.12 8.35 -16.40
N PHE A 101 7.26 9.03 -15.66
CA PHE A 101 6.81 8.59 -14.35
C PHE A 101 5.38 8.03 -14.44
N ARG A 102 5.18 6.84 -13.89
CA ARG A 102 3.85 6.22 -13.76
C ARG A 102 3.61 5.72 -12.34
N TRP A 103 2.44 6.02 -11.79
CA TRP A 103 1.99 5.44 -10.53
C TRP A 103 1.50 4.00 -10.72
N GLN A 104 1.77 3.13 -9.76
CA GLN A 104 1.07 1.85 -9.64
C GLN A 104 -0.26 2.07 -8.92
N VAL A 105 -1.30 1.40 -9.37
CA VAL A 105 -2.66 1.51 -8.82
C VAL A 105 -3.25 0.13 -8.59
N LEU A 106 -3.88 -0.04 -7.43
CA LEU A 106 -4.71 -1.18 -7.10
C LEU A 106 -6.17 -0.84 -7.50
N PRO A 107 -6.81 -1.61 -8.41
CA PRO A 107 -8.16 -1.32 -8.91
C PRO A 107 -9.29 -1.82 -7.99
N THR A 108 -9.08 -1.76 -6.67
CA THR A 108 -10.05 -2.21 -5.65
C THR A 108 -9.80 -1.46 -4.34
N PRO A 109 -10.76 -1.42 -3.42
CA PRO A 109 -10.49 -0.98 -2.05
C PRO A 109 -9.29 -1.72 -1.44
N PHE A 110 -8.42 -0.99 -0.79
CA PHE A 110 -7.26 -1.55 -0.11
C PHE A 110 -7.64 -1.91 1.32
N THR A 111 -8.08 -3.15 1.49
CA THR A 111 -8.45 -3.72 2.79
C THR A 111 -7.27 -4.51 3.33
N VAL A 112 -6.92 -4.24 4.57
CA VAL A 112 -5.83 -4.89 5.30
C VAL A 112 -6.43 -5.72 6.42
N TYR A 113 -5.93 -6.94 6.55
CA TYR A 113 -6.28 -7.87 7.61
C TYR A 113 -5.14 -7.97 8.61
N ALA A 114 -5.45 -8.18 9.87
CA ALA A 114 -4.47 -8.31 10.94
C ALA A 114 -4.78 -9.49 11.85
N ASP A 115 -3.73 -10.12 12.35
CA ASP A 115 -3.79 -11.14 13.40
C ASP A 115 -3.22 -10.49 14.69
N GLY A 116 -4.11 -10.09 15.60
CA GLY A 116 -3.73 -9.30 16.77
C GLY A 116 -3.08 -7.98 16.38
N ILE A 117 -1.83 -7.77 16.82
CA ILE A 117 -1.05 -6.56 16.50
C ILE A 117 -0.23 -6.70 15.21
N ASP A 118 -0.17 -7.91 14.62
CA ASP A 118 0.69 -8.17 13.46
C ASP A 118 0.09 -7.57 12.18
N VAL A 119 0.35 -6.29 11.97
CA VAL A 119 -0.08 -5.55 10.78
C VAL A 119 0.93 -4.46 10.43
N VAL A 120 1.26 -4.38 9.16
CA VAL A 120 2.33 -3.55 8.62
C VAL A 120 2.21 -2.06 8.96
N PHE A 121 1.01 -1.50 8.98
CA PHE A 121 0.85 -0.07 9.25
C PHE A 121 1.13 0.34 10.71
N PHE A 122 1.29 -0.60 11.63
CA PHE A 122 1.80 -0.28 12.97
C PHE A 122 3.28 0.09 12.98
N GLU A 123 4.01 -0.19 11.89
CA GLU A 123 5.37 0.31 11.69
C GLU A 123 5.46 1.83 11.50
N GLU A 124 4.33 2.48 11.17
CA GLU A 124 4.29 3.90 10.89
C GLU A 124 4.44 4.78 12.15
N PHE A 125 4.41 4.19 13.34
CA PHE A 125 4.58 4.90 14.60
C PHE A 125 5.35 4.09 15.63
N GLY A 126 6.16 4.77 16.44
CA GLY A 126 7.17 4.13 17.28
C GLY A 126 6.64 3.11 18.29
N ALA A 127 5.46 3.32 18.89
CA ALA A 127 4.87 2.34 19.77
C ALA A 127 4.44 1.05 19.05
N GLY A 128 3.90 1.17 17.85
CA GLY A 128 3.56 0.00 17.02
C GLY A 128 4.81 -0.77 16.60
N GLU A 129 5.86 -0.05 16.14
CA GLU A 129 7.13 -0.64 15.76
C GLU A 129 7.77 -1.47 16.91
N LEU A 130 7.76 -0.94 18.14
CA LEU A 130 8.28 -1.63 19.31
C LEU A 130 7.57 -2.97 19.55
N ALA A 131 6.25 -3.00 19.46
CA ALA A 131 5.49 -4.25 19.65
C ALA A 131 5.74 -5.28 18.54
N LEU A 132 5.93 -4.82 17.31
CA LEU A 132 6.24 -5.70 16.17
C LEU A 132 7.67 -6.24 16.21
N ASP A 133 8.60 -5.53 16.83
CA ASP A 133 10.00 -5.97 17.00
C ASP A 133 10.15 -7.09 18.03
N LEU A 134 9.23 -7.18 18.98
CA LEU A 134 9.22 -8.25 19.98
C LEU A 134 8.54 -9.51 19.43
N LYS A 135 9.34 -10.54 19.19
CA LYS A 135 8.85 -11.84 18.67
C LYS A 135 8.38 -12.78 19.78
N ASP A 136 8.99 -12.70 20.94
CA ASP A 136 8.57 -13.49 22.08
C ASP A 136 7.22 -12.99 22.60
N LYS A 137 6.25 -13.92 22.70
CA LYS A 137 4.88 -13.62 23.13
C LYS A 137 4.82 -13.06 24.55
N VAL A 138 5.66 -13.55 25.44
CA VAL A 138 5.64 -13.14 26.85
C VAL A 138 6.20 -11.71 26.99
N GLU A 139 7.33 -11.44 26.35
CA GLU A 139 7.94 -10.10 26.33
C GLU A 139 7.00 -9.08 25.67
N ARG A 140 6.40 -9.43 24.55
CA ARG A 140 5.44 -8.58 23.86
C ARG A 140 4.20 -8.30 24.71
N ASN A 141 3.62 -9.32 25.36
CA ASN A 141 2.49 -9.12 26.27
C ASN A 141 2.84 -8.28 27.49
N ASN A 142 4.05 -8.39 28.02
CA ASN A 142 4.53 -7.51 29.10
C ASN A 142 4.60 -6.07 28.63
N LEU A 143 5.12 -5.82 27.42
CA LEU A 143 5.13 -4.47 26.82
C LEU A 143 3.71 -3.94 26.65
N LEU A 144 2.78 -4.73 26.09
CA LEU A 144 1.41 -4.31 25.86
C LEU A 144 0.60 -4.01 27.13
N LYS A 145 1.03 -4.54 28.27
CA LYS A 145 0.47 -4.25 29.61
C LYS A 145 1.10 -3.05 30.30
N ASP A 146 2.28 -2.60 29.83
CA ASP A 146 2.99 -1.50 30.46
C ASP A 146 2.25 -0.16 30.27
N GLU A 147 2.00 0.54 31.38
CA GLU A 147 1.22 1.79 31.39
C GLU A 147 1.89 2.93 30.61
N LYS A 148 3.23 2.98 30.61
CA LYS A 148 3.96 3.98 29.81
C LYS A 148 3.80 3.70 28.33
N TYR A 149 3.93 2.44 27.93
CA TYR A 149 3.71 2.02 26.55
C TYR A 149 2.29 2.35 26.07
N ARG A 150 1.26 2.07 26.88
CA ARG A 150 -0.15 2.36 26.57
C ARG A 150 -0.38 3.86 26.39
N ARG A 151 0.19 4.70 27.26
CA ARG A 151 0.13 6.16 27.11
C ARG A 151 0.78 6.63 25.81
N ASP A 152 1.95 6.10 25.47
CA ASP A 152 2.64 6.44 24.22
C ASP A 152 1.83 5.98 23.00
N PHE A 153 1.24 4.78 23.05
CA PHE A 153 0.38 4.28 21.98
C PHE A 153 -0.85 5.18 21.80
N ARG A 154 -1.55 5.56 22.87
CA ARG A 154 -2.69 6.51 22.82
C ARG A 154 -2.29 7.85 22.21
N LYS A 155 -1.12 8.38 22.58
CA LYS A 155 -0.57 9.61 22.02
C LYS A 155 -0.39 9.50 20.50
N PHE A 156 0.31 8.47 20.03
CA PHE A 156 0.54 8.25 18.61
C PHE A 156 -0.76 7.97 17.82
N TYR A 157 -1.68 7.24 18.42
CA TYR A 157 -3.01 7.01 17.85
C TYR A 157 -3.76 8.33 17.63
N GLY A 158 -3.75 9.22 18.60
CA GLY A 158 -4.42 10.53 18.55
C GLY A 158 -3.71 11.60 17.71
N GLU A 159 -2.47 11.37 17.26
CA GLU A 159 -1.70 12.34 16.50
C GLU A 159 -2.26 12.51 15.09
N LYS A 160 -2.78 13.72 14.76
CA LYS A 160 -3.48 13.98 13.49
C LYS A 160 -2.56 14.34 12.33
N LEU A 161 -1.38 14.87 12.58
CA LEU A 161 -0.51 15.47 11.56
C LEU A 161 0.60 14.56 11.04
N SER A 162 0.80 13.38 11.62
CA SER A 162 1.83 12.45 11.14
C SER A 162 1.43 11.82 9.80
N PRO A 163 2.37 11.67 8.85
CA PRO A 163 2.15 10.90 7.65
C PRO A 163 1.76 9.46 7.99
N ARG A 164 0.70 8.94 7.35
CA ARG A 164 0.16 7.62 7.65
C ARG A 164 -0.59 7.04 6.46
N VAL A 165 -0.60 5.73 6.35
CA VAL A 165 -1.48 4.96 5.46
C VAL A 165 -2.78 4.62 6.19
N TRP A 166 -2.67 4.07 7.40
CA TRP A 166 -3.85 3.80 8.21
C TRP A 166 -4.39 5.09 8.85
N GLN A 167 -5.69 5.32 8.72
CA GLN A 167 -6.39 6.48 9.29
C GLN A 167 -6.35 6.55 10.82
N ARG A 168 -5.89 5.49 11.50
CA ARG A 168 -5.88 5.33 12.96
C ARG A 168 -7.26 5.50 13.56
N ASP A 169 -8.19 4.74 13.01
CA ASP A 169 -9.58 4.72 13.43
C ASP A 169 -10.01 3.28 13.71
N PHE A 170 -10.11 2.94 14.98
CA PHE A 170 -10.60 1.65 15.44
C PHE A 170 -12.13 1.51 15.30
N GLY A 171 -12.86 2.60 15.08
CA GLY A 171 -14.27 2.57 14.71
C GLY A 171 -14.52 2.05 13.28
N ASP A 172 -13.46 2.07 12.44
CA ASP A 172 -13.46 1.51 11.07
C ASP A 172 -12.75 0.15 11.00
N ALA A 173 -12.40 -0.44 12.13
CA ALA A 173 -11.71 -1.71 12.22
C ALA A 173 -12.63 -2.79 12.80
N MET A 174 -12.98 -3.79 11.97
CA MET A 174 -13.97 -4.81 12.28
C MET A 174 -13.33 -6.12 12.74
N ILE A 175 -13.78 -6.67 13.83
CA ILE A 175 -13.38 -7.98 14.33
C ILE A 175 -14.01 -9.06 13.43
N LEU A 176 -13.17 -9.84 12.77
CA LEU A 176 -13.59 -10.87 11.81
C LEU A 176 -13.68 -12.26 12.46
N ALA A 177 -12.75 -12.57 13.37
CA ALA A 177 -12.74 -13.79 14.14
C ALA A 177 -12.09 -13.54 15.50
N CYS A 178 -12.61 -14.17 16.53
CA CYS A 178 -12.12 -14.10 17.90
C CYS A 178 -12.64 -15.32 18.68
N PRO A 179 -11.90 -15.87 19.65
CA PRO A 179 -12.41 -16.90 20.55
C PRO A 179 -13.66 -16.50 21.32
N ASP A 180 -13.81 -15.20 21.63
CA ASP A 180 -15.06 -14.62 22.11
C ASP A 180 -15.96 -14.25 20.93
N GLU A 181 -16.85 -15.16 20.54
CA GLU A 181 -17.78 -14.98 19.41
C GLU A 181 -18.68 -13.74 19.57
N SER A 182 -18.90 -13.26 20.80
CA SER A 182 -19.74 -12.08 21.04
C SER A 182 -19.12 -10.77 20.48
N LEU A 183 -17.83 -10.79 20.18
CA LEU A 183 -17.08 -9.67 19.61
C LEU A 183 -17.08 -9.67 18.07
N VAL A 184 -17.36 -10.80 17.45
CA VAL A 184 -17.30 -10.96 15.98
C VAL A 184 -18.36 -10.06 15.31
N GLY A 185 -17.95 -9.35 14.25
CA GLY A 185 -18.82 -8.42 13.54
C GLY A 185 -18.97 -7.04 14.18
N LYS A 186 -18.33 -6.80 15.33
CA LYS A 186 -18.27 -5.47 15.97
C LYS A 186 -16.97 -4.77 15.62
N ASN A 187 -16.97 -3.45 15.65
CA ASN A 187 -15.72 -2.68 15.62
C ASN A 187 -15.19 -2.46 17.05
N PHE A 188 -13.89 -2.13 17.15
CA PHE A 188 -13.27 -1.97 18.47
C PHE A 188 -13.86 -0.81 19.26
N GLU A 189 -14.33 0.26 18.60
CA GLU A 189 -14.89 1.42 19.30
C GLU A 189 -16.25 1.09 19.93
N GLU A 190 -17.11 0.29 19.25
CA GLU A 190 -18.36 -0.21 19.82
C GLU A 190 -18.13 -1.03 21.09
N VAL A 191 -17.15 -1.94 21.04
CA VAL A 191 -16.80 -2.78 22.19
C VAL A 191 -16.19 -1.94 23.32
N ALA A 192 -15.33 -0.98 23.01
CA ALA A 192 -14.75 -0.07 23.99
C ALA A 192 -15.79 0.78 24.71
N LYS A 193 -16.75 1.33 23.97
CA LYS A 193 -17.89 2.06 24.53
C LYS A 193 -18.74 1.19 25.46
N ALA A 194 -19.03 -0.04 25.06
CA ALA A 194 -19.80 -0.98 25.88
C ALA A 194 -19.08 -1.34 27.19
N ARG A 195 -17.74 -1.40 27.18
CA ARG A 195 -16.90 -1.68 28.35
C ARG A 195 -16.48 -0.42 29.13
N ASN A 196 -16.85 0.78 28.66
CA ASN A 196 -16.48 2.09 29.22
C ASN A 196 -14.95 2.26 29.41
N ILE A 197 -14.15 1.87 28.42
CA ILE A 197 -12.70 1.99 28.38
C ILE A 197 -12.24 2.67 27.09
N HIS A 198 -11.00 3.18 27.10
CA HIS A 198 -10.42 3.78 25.90
C HIS A 198 -10.18 2.73 24.81
N VAL A 199 -10.49 3.04 23.57
CA VAL A 199 -10.43 2.07 22.44
C VAL A 199 -9.04 1.46 22.23
N VAL A 200 -7.98 2.22 22.45
CA VAL A 200 -6.59 1.70 22.39
C VAL A 200 -6.35 0.66 23.50
N ASP A 201 -6.84 0.93 24.71
CA ASP A 201 -6.68 0.00 25.83
C ASP A 201 -7.46 -1.29 25.58
N LEU A 202 -8.70 -1.17 25.08
CA LEU A 202 -9.46 -2.35 24.63
C LEU A 202 -8.68 -3.16 23.61
N PHE A 203 -8.17 -2.51 22.55
CA PHE A 203 -7.42 -3.20 21.51
C PHE A 203 -6.21 -3.97 22.08
N LEU A 204 -5.42 -3.30 22.94
CA LEU A 204 -4.25 -3.91 23.56
C LEU A 204 -4.63 -5.05 24.50
N ASP A 205 -5.72 -4.92 25.26
CA ASP A 205 -6.23 -5.98 26.13
C ASP A 205 -6.64 -7.21 25.32
N LEU A 206 -7.39 -7.03 24.22
CA LEU A 206 -7.79 -8.13 23.35
C LEU A 206 -6.58 -8.79 22.67
N VAL A 207 -5.57 -8.03 22.30
CA VAL A 207 -4.32 -8.59 21.74
C VAL A 207 -3.56 -9.39 22.82
N VAL A 208 -3.51 -8.93 24.06
CA VAL A 208 -2.89 -9.68 25.17
C VAL A 208 -3.64 -10.97 25.44
N GLU A 209 -4.96 -10.93 25.42
CA GLU A 209 -5.84 -12.06 25.71
C GLU A 209 -5.82 -13.12 24.60
N PHE A 210 -6.08 -12.70 23.37
CA PHE A 210 -6.32 -13.61 22.24
C PHE A 210 -5.12 -13.74 21.28
N GLY A 211 -4.16 -12.81 21.32
CA GLY A 211 -2.98 -12.85 20.46
C GLY A 211 -3.35 -12.88 18.98
N THR A 212 -2.82 -13.85 18.24
CA THR A 212 -3.07 -14.02 16.79
C THR A 212 -4.44 -14.59 16.46
N ASP A 213 -5.21 -15.07 17.44
CA ASP A 213 -6.57 -15.56 17.24
C ASP A 213 -7.59 -14.40 17.13
N LEU A 214 -7.19 -13.19 17.52
CA LEU A 214 -7.92 -11.96 17.23
C LEU A 214 -7.66 -11.53 15.79
N ARG A 215 -8.55 -11.91 14.88
CA ARG A 215 -8.46 -11.48 13.49
C ARG A 215 -9.41 -10.34 13.20
N TRP A 216 -8.90 -9.29 12.58
CA TRP A 216 -9.66 -8.09 12.24
C TRP A 216 -9.23 -7.49 10.90
N TYR A 217 -10.01 -6.55 10.38
CA TYR A 217 -9.67 -5.87 9.14
C TYR A 217 -10.10 -4.41 9.15
N THR A 218 -9.45 -3.61 8.33
CA THR A 218 -9.85 -2.22 8.04
C THR A 218 -9.54 -1.89 6.58
N THR A 219 -10.30 -0.96 6.00
CA THR A 219 -10.01 -0.46 4.65
C THR A 219 -9.29 0.87 4.75
N VAL A 220 -8.03 0.91 4.34
CA VAL A 220 -7.16 2.09 4.49
C VAL A 220 -7.24 3.06 3.31
N SER A 221 -7.59 2.57 2.11
CA SER A 221 -7.65 3.42 0.93
C SER A 221 -8.57 2.88 -0.17
N ASN A 222 -8.75 3.66 -1.22
CA ASN A 222 -9.49 3.33 -2.46
C ASN A 222 -10.99 2.99 -2.24
N HIS A 223 -11.55 3.42 -1.12
CA HIS A 223 -12.95 3.16 -0.76
C HIS A 223 -13.94 4.03 -1.56
N ARG A 224 -13.49 5.18 -2.08
CA ARG A 224 -14.33 6.08 -2.88
C ARG A 224 -14.31 5.67 -4.35
N LYS A 225 -15.37 4.99 -4.79
CA LYS A 225 -15.49 4.38 -6.12
C LYS A 225 -15.17 5.36 -7.26
N GLU A 226 -15.64 6.60 -7.21
CA GLU A 226 -15.41 7.59 -8.26
C GLU A 226 -13.94 8.05 -8.32
N VAL A 227 -13.27 8.17 -7.18
CA VAL A 227 -11.84 8.51 -7.15
C VAL A 227 -11.03 7.34 -7.71
N LEU A 228 -11.36 6.12 -7.30
CA LEU A 228 -10.73 4.90 -7.82
C LEU A 228 -10.89 4.78 -9.34
N LYS A 229 -12.11 4.98 -9.88
CA LYS A 229 -12.36 5.02 -11.33
C LYS A 229 -11.46 6.04 -12.02
N GLY A 230 -11.31 7.25 -11.45
CA GLY A 230 -10.42 8.28 -11.98
C GLY A 230 -8.95 7.87 -12.00
N MET A 231 -8.46 7.19 -10.95
CA MET A 231 -7.09 6.67 -10.88
C MET A 231 -6.85 5.57 -11.92
N VAL A 232 -7.79 4.66 -12.09
CA VAL A 232 -7.72 3.56 -13.06
C VAL A 232 -7.80 4.07 -14.50
N LYS A 233 -8.60 5.11 -14.77
CA LYS A 233 -8.74 5.73 -16.09
C LYS A 233 -7.49 6.50 -16.54
N ASP A 234 -6.69 6.96 -15.60
CA ASP A 234 -5.48 7.75 -15.89
C ASP A 234 -4.47 6.91 -16.69
N LYS A 235 -4.13 7.37 -17.91
CA LYS A 235 -3.18 6.70 -18.81
C LYS A 235 -1.76 6.61 -18.24
N LYS A 236 -1.43 7.43 -17.24
CA LYS A 236 -0.15 7.42 -16.54
C LYS A 236 -0.16 6.56 -15.27
N SER A 237 -1.21 5.79 -15.06
CA SER A 237 -1.28 4.77 -14.00
C SER A 237 -1.04 3.38 -14.60
N LEU A 238 -0.28 2.57 -13.90
CA LEU A 238 -0.08 1.14 -14.17
C LEU A 238 -1.00 0.33 -13.25
N ILE A 239 -1.71 -0.64 -13.78
CA ILE A 239 -2.58 -1.52 -12.99
C ILE A 239 -1.74 -2.74 -12.56
N THR A 240 -0.84 -2.54 -11.62
CA THR A 240 0.21 -3.52 -11.27
C THR A 240 0.37 -3.77 -9.78
N PHE A 241 -0.22 -2.93 -8.93
CA PHE A 241 -0.04 -3.07 -7.49
C PHE A 241 -0.95 -4.17 -6.92
N SER A 242 -0.42 -5.37 -6.78
CA SER A 242 -1.15 -6.52 -6.19
C SER A 242 -0.66 -6.89 -4.79
N ASP A 243 0.60 -6.56 -4.47
CA ASP A 243 1.28 -6.99 -3.25
C ASP A 243 1.17 -8.52 -2.99
N ALA A 244 0.97 -9.28 -4.07
CA ALA A 244 0.87 -10.72 -4.03
C ALA A 244 2.27 -11.32 -3.81
N GLY A 245 2.41 -12.16 -2.80
CA GLY A 245 3.70 -12.77 -2.42
C GLY A 245 4.38 -12.12 -1.22
N ALA A 246 4.04 -10.88 -0.89
CA ALA A 246 4.35 -10.27 0.39
C ALA A 246 3.08 -10.26 1.25
N HIS A 247 3.18 -10.11 2.55
CA HIS A 247 2.04 -9.91 3.46
C HIS A 247 0.82 -10.83 3.22
N ILE A 248 1.06 -12.11 2.93
CA ILE A 248 0.05 -13.08 2.48
C ILE A 248 -1.18 -13.11 3.41
N ARG A 249 -0.99 -12.97 4.72
CA ARG A 249 -2.08 -12.94 5.70
C ARG A 249 -2.76 -11.59 5.84
N ASN A 250 -2.08 -10.50 5.46
CA ASN A 250 -2.56 -9.14 5.68
C ASN A 250 -3.20 -8.54 4.44
N MET A 251 -2.55 -8.65 3.30
CA MET A 251 -3.00 -8.01 2.07
C MET A 251 -2.37 -8.69 0.84
N ALA A 252 -3.08 -9.56 0.20
CA ALA A 252 -2.59 -10.22 -1.01
C ALA A 252 -3.67 -10.18 -2.09
N PHE A 253 -3.46 -9.33 -3.10
CA PHE A 253 -4.43 -9.12 -4.16
C PHE A 253 -4.10 -9.96 -5.39
N TYR A 254 -3.96 -11.28 -5.22
CA TYR A 254 -3.68 -12.23 -6.31
C TYR A 254 -4.66 -12.13 -7.46
N ASN A 255 -5.90 -11.76 -7.18
CA ASN A 255 -6.98 -11.60 -8.15
C ASN A 255 -7.08 -10.18 -8.72
N LEU A 256 -6.01 -9.37 -8.66
CA LEU A 256 -5.99 -8.00 -9.19
C LEU A 256 -6.54 -7.92 -10.62
N PRO A 257 -6.14 -8.78 -11.59
CA PRO A 257 -6.67 -8.72 -12.94
C PRO A 257 -8.20 -8.90 -12.99
N LEU A 258 -8.72 -9.87 -12.24
CA LEU A 258 -10.17 -10.13 -12.17
C LEU A 258 -10.92 -8.98 -11.51
N ARG A 259 -10.33 -8.33 -10.51
CA ARG A 259 -10.92 -7.13 -9.86
C ARG A 259 -10.96 -5.95 -10.82
N MET A 260 -9.95 -5.77 -11.66
CA MET A 260 -9.97 -4.76 -12.71
C MET A 260 -11.09 -5.01 -13.70
N LEU A 261 -11.23 -6.25 -14.20
CA LEU A 261 -12.28 -6.62 -15.14
C LEU A 261 -13.67 -6.46 -14.50
N LYS A 262 -13.83 -6.87 -13.23
CA LYS A 262 -15.06 -6.68 -12.47
C LYS A 262 -15.42 -5.21 -12.35
N LEU A 263 -14.48 -4.33 -11.99
CA LEU A 263 -14.72 -2.89 -11.90
C LEU A 263 -15.20 -2.32 -13.24
N VAL A 264 -14.57 -2.71 -14.34
CA VAL A 264 -14.98 -2.25 -15.68
C VAL A 264 -16.38 -2.76 -16.02
N LYS A 265 -16.65 -4.07 -15.81
CA LYS A 265 -17.98 -4.66 -16.04
C LYS A 265 -19.07 -3.93 -15.25
N GLU A 266 -18.86 -3.70 -13.97
CA GLU A 266 -19.82 -2.97 -13.12
C GLU A 266 -20.15 -1.58 -13.70
N THR A 267 -19.16 -0.87 -14.26
CA THR A 267 -19.42 0.46 -14.86
C THR A 267 -20.18 0.39 -16.18
N VAL A 268 -20.05 -0.71 -16.93
CA VAL A 268 -20.88 -0.98 -18.12
C VAL A 268 -22.31 -1.26 -17.69
N ASP A 269 -22.50 -2.12 -16.71
CA ASP A 269 -23.83 -2.47 -16.17
C ASP A 269 -24.56 -1.24 -15.57
N GLU A 270 -23.80 -0.29 -15.01
CA GLU A 270 -24.31 1.01 -14.50
C GLU A 270 -24.63 2.02 -15.63
N GLY A 271 -24.41 1.68 -16.90
CA GLY A 271 -24.60 2.57 -18.05
C GLY A 271 -23.61 3.73 -18.15
N LYS A 272 -22.49 3.68 -17.41
CA LYS A 272 -21.43 4.68 -17.37
C LYS A 272 -20.06 4.03 -17.56
N PRO A 273 -19.76 3.44 -18.72
CA PRO A 273 -18.56 2.64 -18.92
C PRO A 273 -17.29 3.43 -18.68
N LEU A 274 -16.41 2.88 -17.83
CA LEU A 274 -15.09 3.44 -17.56
C LEU A 274 -14.17 3.32 -18.77
N MET A 275 -14.20 2.15 -19.41
CA MET A 275 -13.51 1.79 -20.65
C MET A 275 -14.12 0.50 -21.19
N SER A 276 -13.76 0.09 -22.43
CA SER A 276 -14.14 -1.22 -22.92
C SER A 276 -13.37 -2.35 -22.23
N MET A 277 -13.87 -3.56 -22.30
CA MET A 277 -13.24 -4.74 -21.71
C MET A 277 -11.88 -5.03 -22.36
N GLU A 278 -11.78 -4.90 -23.71
CA GLU A 278 -10.54 -5.05 -24.45
C GLU A 278 -9.49 -4.03 -24.00
N LYS A 279 -9.93 -2.79 -23.74
CA LYS A 279 -9.05 -1.75 -23.22
C LYS A 279 -8.55 -2.07 -21.82
N ALA A 280 -9.39 -2.65 -20.96
CA ALA A 280 -8.98 -3.10 -19.62
C ALA A 280 -7.93 -4.20 -19.71
N VAL A 281 -8.14 -5.19 -20.56
CA VAL A 281 -7.17 -6.27 -20.83
C VAL A 281 -5.85 -5.66 -21.33
N TRP A 282 -5.90 -4.81 -22.34
CA TRP A 282 -4.70 -4.16 -22.88
C TRP A 282 -3.94 -3.36 -21.81
N ARG A 283 -4.65 -2.65 -20.91
CA ARG A 283 -4.04 -1.90 -19.81
C ARG A 283 -3.26 -2.79 -18.84
N MET A 284 -3.62 -4.06 -18.71
CA MET A 284 -2.96 -5.04 -17.82
C MET A 284 -1.92 -5.91 -18.56
N THR A 285 -1.85 -5.84 -19.87
CA THR A 285 -0.96 -6.66 -20.70
C THR A 285 -0.07 -5.78 -21.59
N GLY A 286 -0.49 -5.43 -22.79
CA GLY A 286 0.31 -4.72 -23.78
C GLY A 286 0.82 -3.35 -23.34
N ASP A 287 -0.02 -2.52 -22.67
CA ASP A 287 0.43 -1.20 -22.13
C ASP A 287 1.59 -1.32 -21.16
N GLN A 288 1.55 -2.34 -20.32
CA GLN A 288 2.62 -2.62 -19.36
C GLN A 288 3.85 -3.18 -20.04
N ALA A 289 3.68 -4.17 -20.91
CA ALA A 289 4.76 -4.79 -21.65
C ALA A 289 5.55 -3.75 -22.46
N ASP A 290 4.84 -2.86 -23.16
CA ASP A 290 5.44 -1.76 -23.93
C ASP A 290 6.22 -0.79 -23.02
N TRP A 291 5.64 -0.45 -21.89
CA TRP A 291 6.30 0.51 -20.99
C TRP A 291 7.54 -0.10 -20.30
N PHE A 292 7.46 -1.36 -19.86
CA PHE A 292 8.62 -2.06 -19.28
C PHE A 292 9.65 -2.49 -20.34
N GLY A 293 9.28 -2.54 -21.62
CA GLY A 293 10.13 -3.04 -22.70
C GLY A 293 10.30 -4.57 -22.64
N VAL A 294 9.19 -5.27 -22.35
CA VAL A 294 9.13 -6.73 -22.29
C VAL A 294 8.40 -7.24 -23.52
N ASP A 295 8.91 -8.29 -24.14
CA ASP A 295 8.26 -8.95 -25.26
C ASP A 295 7.15 -9.89 -24.75
N ALA A 296 5.97 -9.31 -24.56
CA ALA A 296 4.77 -9.98 -24.01
C ALA A 296 3.51 -9.14 -24.22
N GLY A 297 2.37 -9.68 -23.80
CA GLY A 297 1.11 -8.95 -23.68
C GLY A 297 0.37 -8.68 -24.99
N ARG A 298 0.71 -9.41 -26.06
CA ARG A 298 0.08 -9.39 -27.38
C ARG A 298 -0.17 -10.81 -27.87
N ILE A 299 -1.09 -10.94 -28.81
CA ILE A 299 -1.40 -12.19 -29.51
C ILE A 299 -1.28 -11.90 -31.00
N GLN A 300 -0.10 -12.09 -31.56
CA GLN A 300 0.18 -11.94 -32.99
C GLN A 300 1.00 -13.15 -33.48
N GLN A 301 1.01 -13.38 -34.78
CA GLN A 301 1.83 -14.44 -35.37
C GLN A 301 3.31 -14.16 -35.09
N GLY A 302 4.00 -15.12 -34.48
CA GLY A 302 5.41 -15.01 -34.08
C GLY A 302 5.63 -14.54 -32.63
N ASP A 303 4.58 -14.10 -31.94
CA ASP A 303 4.68 -13.75 -30.52
C ASP A 303 4.81 -15.01 -29.64
N ARG A 304 5.35 -14.81 -28.44
CA ARG A 304 5.38 -15.85 -27.42
C ARG A 304 3.95 -16.17 -26.95
N ALA A 305 3.60 -17.46 -26.95
CA ALA A 305 2.25 -17.92 -26.63
C ALA A 305 1.96 -17.95 -25.11
N ASP A 306 1.99 -16.79 -24.47
CA ASP A 306 1.54 -16.63 -23.07
C ASP A 306 0.04 -16.28 -23.08
N VAL A 307 -0.80 -17.29 -22.97
CA VAL A 307 -2.27 -17.15 -23.09
C VAL A 307 -2.94 -17.56 -21.79
N VAL A 308 -3.88 -16.75 -21.32
CA VAL A 308 -4.77 -17.05 -20.20
C VAL A 308 -6.20 -17.09 -20.73
N ILE A 309 -6.91 -18.17 -20.44
CA ILE A 309 -8.35 -18.32 -20.72
C ILE A 309 -9.09 -18.11 -19.39
N LEU A 310 -10.06 -17.20 -19.36
CA LEU A 310 -10.88 -16.85 -18.20
C LEU A 310 -12.30 -17.41 -18.34
#